data_b00321379f40eda8f171265c34a219aa
#
_entry.id   b00321379f40eda8f171265c34a219aa
#
_cell.length_a   1.000
_cell.length_b   1.000
_cell.length_c   1.000
_cell.angle_alpha   90.00
_cell.angle_beta   90.00
_cell.angle_gamma   90.00
#
_symmetry.space_group_name_H-M   'P 1'
#
loop_
_entity.id
_entity.type
_entity.pdbx_description
1 polymer ?
#
loop_
_entity_poly.entity_id
_entity_poly.type
_entity_poly.pdbx_seq_one_letter_code
_entity_poly.pdbx_strand_id
1 'polypeptide(L)'
;KVDLVQKLSESSGHLGIAGGQYLDLSFEKKKISKNKIIDMEIKKTGKLFSFCCSVPAIIKNKNNKEIKFFENIGANIGLLFQIADDLIDFKGSSKTAGKITGKDKKKGKATLISLLGYQNAIKYSDKIKFKIIKDFNKHCSNSNNLNETLNYILTRNK
;
A
#
# COMPACT_ATOMS: atom_id res chain seq x y z
N LYS A 1 -17.28 -20.23 -0.08
CA LYS A 1 -15.95 -20.68 -0.62
C LYS A 1 -15.70 -20.10 -2.01
N VAL A 2 -16.69 -20.13 -2.91
CA VAL A 2 -16.57 -19.59 -4.28
C VAL A 2 -16.19 -18.11 -4.25
N ASP A 3 -16.86 -17.29 -3.44
CA ASP A 3 -16.60 -15.85 -3.31
C ASP A 3 -15.16 -15.53 -2.91
N LEU A 4 -14.54 -16.35 -2.04
CA LEU A 4 -13.14 -16.18 -1.64
C LEU A 4 -12.19 -16.47 -2.80
N VAL A 5 -12.46 -17.54 -3.57
CA VAL A 5 -11.64 -17.88 -4.75
C VAL A 5 -11.76 -16.77 -5.80
N GLN A 6 -12.99 -16.32 -6.06
CA GLN A 6 -13.20 -15.21 -6.99
C GLN A 6 -12.47 -13.95 -6.58
N LYS A 7 -12.63 -13.49 -5.32
CA LYS A 7 -11.97 -12.28 -4.82
C LYS A 7 -10.44 -12.40 -4.79
N LEU A 8 -9.90 -13.58 -4.48
CA LEU A 8 -8.45 -13.82 -4.57
C LEU A 8 -7.97 -13.74 -6.02
N SER A 9 -8.70 -14.36 -6.96
CA SER A 9 -8.37 -14.31 -8.38
C SER A 9 -8.41 -12.87 -8.93
N GLU A 10 -9.42 -12.08 -8.56
CA GLU A 10 -9.51 -10.65 -8.93
C GLU A 10 -8.34 -9.84 -8.34
N SER A 11 -7.99 -10.11 -7.07
CA SER A 11 -6.88 -9.42 -6.39
C SER A 11 -5.51 -9.78 -6.97
N SER A 12 -5.36 -10.97 -7.54
CA SER A 12 -4.11 -11.44 -8.15
C SER A 12 -4.01 -11.09 -9.64
N GLY A 13 -5.13 -10.99 -10.34
CA GLY A 13 -5.23 -10.82 -11.79
C GLY A 13 -4.97 -9.39 -12.28
N HIS A 14 -5.51 -9.09 -13.47
CA HIS A 14 -5.34 -7.79 -14.15
C HIS A 14 -5.96 -6.61 -13.41
N LEU A 15 -6.99 -6.84 -12.59
CA LEU A 15 -7.59 -5.83 -11.70
C LEU A 15 -6.81 -5.64 -10.39
N GLY A 16 -5.82 -6.49 -10.11
CA GLY A 16 -5.00 -6.52 -8.92
C GLY A 16 -3.50 -6.53 -9.23
N ILE A 17 -2.77 -7.48 -8.62
CA ILE A 17 -1.30 -7.54 -8.59
C ILE A 17 -0.70 -7.54 -10.01
N ALA A 18 -1.18 -8.41 -10.91
CA ALA A 18 -0.64 -8.51 -12.26
C ALA A 18 -0.83 -7.19 -13.04
N GLY A 19 -2.02 -6.57 -12.96
CA GLY A 19 -2.27 -5.26 -13.57
C GLY A 19 -1.47 -4.14 -12.94
N GLY A 20 -1.30 -4.15 -11.61
CA GLY A 20 -0.45 -3.19 -10.89
C GLY A 20 1.01 -3.30 -11.29
N GLN A 21 1.54 -4.53 -11.42
CA GLN A 21 2.90 -4.78 -11.90
C GLN A 21 3.11 -4.32 -13.35
N TYR A 22 2.11 -4.54 -14.22
CA TYR A 22 2.14 -4.02 -15.59
C TYR A 22 2.22 -2.48 -15.61
N LEU A 23 1.41 -1.80 -14.78
CA LEU A 23 1.44 -0.34 -14.67
C LEU A 23 2.79 0.15 -14.15
N ASP A 24 3.36 -0.48 -13.12
CA ASP A 24 4.67 -0.14 -12.56
C ASP A 24 5.75 -0.12 -13.64
N LEU A 25 5.83 -1.18 -14.45
CA LEU A 25 6.76 -1.27 -15.57
C LEU A 25 6.44 -0.23 -16.66
N SER A 26 5.17 -0.03 -16.97
CA SER A 26 4.74 0.90 -18.02
C SER A 26 4.97 2.38 -17.66
N PHE A 27 5.12 2.69 -16.37
CA PHE A 27 5.34 4.04 -15.86
C PHE A 27 6.83 4.42 -15.79
N GLU A 28 7.75 3.46 -15.99
CA GLU A 28 9.18 3.75 -15.98
C GLU A 28 9.53 4.87 -16.95
N LYS A 29 10.38 5.80 -16.50
CA LYS A 29 10.86 6.99 -17.26
C LYS A 29 9.75 7.92 -17.74
N LYS A 30 8.53 7.82 -17.23
CA LYS A 30 7.41 8.70 -17.57
C LYS A 30 7.06 9.65 -16.42
N LYS A 31 6.53 10.83 -16.76
CA LYS A 31 5.93 11.74 -15.78
C LYS A 31 4.50 11.26 -15.48
N ILE A 32 4.29 10.74 -14.28
CA ILE A 32 3.02 10.16 -13.86
C ILE A 32 2.40 11.02 -12.76
N SER A 33 1.08 11.24 -12.81
CA SER A 33 0.36 11.98 -11.76
C SER A 33 0.28 11.17 -10.47
N LYS A 34 0.16 11.87 -9.34
CA LYS A 34 0.02 11.27 -8.00
C LYS A 34 -1.08 10.22 -7.95
N ASN A 35 -2.26 10.52 -8.52
CA ASN A 35 -3.40 9.59 -8.47
C ASN A 35 -3.13 8.29 -9.24
N LYS A 36 -2.44 8.36 -10.38
CA LYS A 36 -2.04 7.17 -11.15
C LYS A 36 -1.00 6.33 -10.41
N ILE A 37 -0.04 6.97 -9.70
CA ILE A 37 0.92 6.25 -8.86
C ILE A 37 0.17 5.54 -7.73
N ILE A 38 -0.75 6.23 -7.03
CA ILE A 38 -1.55 5.62 -5.95
C ILE A 38 -2.40 4.45 -6.48
N ASP A 39 -3.06 4.59 -7.63
CA ASP A 39 -3.85 3.51 -8.23
C ASP A 39 -2.96 2.29 -8.55
N MET A 40 -1.80 2.51 -9.13
CA MET A 40 -0.82 1.45 -9.41
C MET A 40 -0.37 0.75 -8.13
N GLU A 41 0.00 1.49 -7.07
CA GLU A 41 0.42 0.95 -5.77
C GLU A 41 -0.71 0.14 -5.09
N ILE A 42 -1.95 0.65 -5.14
CA ILE A 42 -3.13 -0.05 -4.63
C ILE A 42 -3.34 -1.35 -5.40
N LYS A 43 -3.23 -1.35 -6.72
CA LYS A 43 -3.36 -2.58 -7.51
C LYS A 43 -2.24 -3.56 -7.20
N LYS A 44 -0.99 -3.11 -7.26
CA LYS A 44 0.21 -3.96 -7.11
C LYS A 44 0.33 -4.58 -5.73
N THR A 45 -0.01 -3.84 -4.68
CA THR A 45 0.17 -4.25 -3.29
C THR A 45 -1.14 -4.21 -2.50
N GLY A 46 -1.90 -3.12 -2.59
CA GLY A 46 -3.10 -2.89 -1.80
C GLY A 46 -4.21 -3.92 -2.01
N LYS A 47 -4.37 -4.48 -3.22
CA LYS A 47 -5.43 -5.45 -3.52
C LYS A 47 -5.34 -6.74 -2.72
N LEU A 48 -4.14 -7.27 -2.52
CA LEU A 48 -3.95 -8.46 -1.69
C LEU A 48 -4.22 -8.16 -0.20
N PHE A 49 -3.75 -7.03 0.31
CA PHE A 49 -4.09 -6.58 1.67
C PHE A 49 -5.60 -6.37 1.84
N SER A 50 -6.25 -5.79 0.82
CA SER A 50 -7.70 -5.59 0.76
C SER A 50 -8.44 -6.93 0.90
N PHE A 51 -8.04 -7.93 0.12
CA PHE A 51 -8.57 -9.29 0.22
C PHE A 51 -8.35 -9.87 1.62
N CYS A 52 -7.12 -9.89 2.13
CA CYS A 52 -6.80 -10.46 3.43
C CYS A 52 -7.62 -9.83 4.57
N CYS A 53 -7.78 -8.51 4.57
CA CYS A 53 -8.57 -7.82 5.59
C CYS A 53 -10.08 -8.10 5.48
N SER A 54 -10.59 -8.38 4.28
CA SER A 54 -12.02 -8.66 4.07
C SER A 54 -12.43 -10.11 4.33
N VAL A 55 -11.48 -11.06 4.27
CA VAL A 55 -11.75 -12.52 4.46
C VAL A 55 -12.57 -12.83 5.72
N PRO A 56 -12.24 -12.30 6.92
CA PRO A 56 -13.03 -12.60 8.12
C PRO A 56 -14.49 -12.14 8.01
N ALA A 57 -14.73 -10.99 7.38
CA ALA A 57 -16.08 -10.46 7.17
C ALA A 57 -16.87 -11.32 6.17
N ILE A 58 -16.22 -11.80 5.11
CA ILE A 58 -16.82 -12.71 4.12
C ILE A 58 -17.19 -14.05 4.77
N ILE A 59 -16.28 -14.65 5.55
CA ILE A 59 -16.52 -15.93 6.25
C ILE A 59 -17.66 -15.81 7.25
N LYS A 60 -17.81 -14.64 7.89
CA LYS A 60 -18.88 -14.35 8.85
C LYS A 60 -20.18 -13.89 8.17
N ASN A 61 -20.28 -13.98 6.83
CA ASN A 61 -21.44 -13.55 6.04
C ASN A 61 -21.90 -12.12 6.38
N LYS A 62 -20.93 -11.21 6.59
CA LYS A 62 -21.24 -9.81 6.83
C LYS A 62 -21.82 -9.14 5.58
N ASN A 63 -22.56 -8.05 5.77
CA ASN A 63 -23.12 -7.32 4.65
C ASN A 63 -22.04 -6.66 3.77
N ASN A 64 -22.38 -6.29 2.55
CA ASN A 64 -21.44 -5.71 1.59
C ASN A 64 -20.79 -4.41 2.07
N LYS A 65 -21.45 -3.64 2.93
CA LYS A 65 -20.91 -2.39 3.49
C LYS A 65 -19.75 -2.68 4.45
N GLU A 66 -19.91 -3.69 5.32
CA GLU A 66 -18.85 -4.13 6.23
C GLU A 66 -17.67 -4.76 5.45
N ILE A 67 -17.95 -5.63 4.48
CA ILE A 67 -16.90 -6.22 3.64
C ILE A 67 -16.09 -5.11 2.96
N LYS A 68 -16.77 -4.14 2.33
CA LYS A 68 -16.14 -3.02 1.63
C LYS A 68 -15.36 -2.09 2.56
N PHE A 69 -15.80 -1.96 3.81
CA PHE A 69 -15.06 -1.25 4.85
C PHE A 69 -13.69 -1.91 5.09
N PHE A 70 -13.64 -3.22 5.32
CA PHE A 70 -12.39 -3.94 5.54
C PHE A 70 -11.51 -3.99 4.28
N GLU A 71 -12.10 -4.08 3.09
CA GLU A 71 -11.36 -3.93 1.82
C GLU A 71 -10.64 -2.59 1.75
N ASN A 72 -11.29 -1.50 2.11
CA ASN A 72 -10.71 -0.16 2.11
C ASN A 72 -9.60 0.00 3.16
N ILE A 73 -9.79 -0.57 4.35
CA ILE A 73 -8.74 -0.59 5.39
C ILE A 73 -7.51 -1.33 4.84
N GLY A 74 -7.69 -2.53 4.30
CA GLY A 74 -6.60 -3.32 3.72
C GLY A 74 -5.88 -2.60 2.58
N ALA A 75 -6.61 -1.99 1.66
CA ALA A 75 -6.03 -1.23 0.55
C ALA A 75 -5.13 -0.07 1.05
N ASN A 76 -5.57 0.66 2.09
CA ASN A 76 -4.77 1.73 2.69
C ASN A 76 -3.55 1.19 3.45
N ILE A 77 -3.66 0.02 4.13
CA ILE A 77 -2.51 -0.64 4.77
C ILE A 77 -1.48 -1.04 3.70
N GLY A 78 -1.91 -1.64 2.59
CA GLY A 78 -1.02 -2.01 1.48
C GLY A 78 -0.33 -0.81 0.84
N LEU A 79 -1.04 0.31 0.67
CA LEU A 79 -0.44 1.57 0.21
C LEU A 79 0.60 2.10 1.20
N LEU A 80 0.30 2.06 2.51
CA LEU A 80 1.24 2.46 3.57
C LEU A 80 2.49 1.57 3.56
N PHE A 81 2.30 0.26 3.39
CA PHE A 81 3.38 -0.71 3.29
C PHE A 81 4.33 -0.38 2.13
N GLN A 82 3.78 -0.09 0.94
CA GLN A 82 4.58 0.25 -0.22
C GLN A 82 5.36 1.57 -0.04
N ILE A 83 4.71 2.60 0.53
CA ILE A 83 5.41 3.85 0.85
C ILE A 83 6.56 3.61 1.83
N ALA A 84 6.36 2.75 2.85
CA ALA A 84 7.40 2.41 3.80
C ALA A 84 8.58 1.67 3.13
N ASP A 85 8.31 0.74 2.20
CA ASP A 85 9.35 0.08 1.41
C ASP A 85 10.17 1.08 0.58
N ASP A 86 9.50 1.98 -0.12
CA ASP A 86 10.16 3.02 -0.91
C ASP A 86 11.02 3.95 -0.03
N LEU A 87 10.54 4.29 1.20
CA LEU A 87 11.29 5.10 2.17
C LEU A 87 12.55 4.38 2.66
N ILE A 88 12.46 3.06 2.90
CA ILE A 88 13.60 2.22 3.30
C ILE A 88 14.62 2.15 2.17
N ASP A 89 14.17 1.90 0.94
CA ASP A 89 15.04 1.82 -0.24
C ASP A 89 15.74 3.16 -0.52
N PHE A 90 15.03 4.27 -0.30
CA PHE A 90 15.64 5.60 -0.42
C PHE A 90 16.72 5.84 0.65
N LYS A 91 16.49 5.46 1.92
CA LYS A 91 17.48 5.56 3.01
C LYS A 91 18.68 4.63 2.79
N GLY A 92 18.44 3.39 2.40
CA GLY A 92 19.47 2.39 2.10
C GLY A 92 20.40 2.89 1.00
N SER A 93 19.85 3.50 -0.04
CA SER A 93 20.62 4.09 -1.13
C SER A 93 21.43 5.33 -0.69
N SER A 94 20.96 6.11 0.27
CA SER A 94 21.69 7.29 0.79
C SER A 94 22.84 6.93 1.72
N LYS A 95 22.74 5.83 2.49
CA LYS A 95 23.83 5.34 3.37
C LYS A 95 24.97 4.67 2.57
N THR A 96 24.64 4.03 1.47
CA THR A 96 25.60 3.41 0.53
C THR A 96 26.15 4.42 -0.48
N ALA A 97 25.68 5.63 -0.48
CA ALA A 97 25.98 6.69 -1.46
C ALA A 97 27.30 7.44 -1.22
N GLY A 98 28.16 6.90 -0.40
CA GLY A 98 29.59 7.09 -0.70
C GLY A 98 29.94 6.54 -2.09
N LYS A 99 29.11 5.66 -2.68
CA LYS A 99 29.19 5.11 -4.06
C LYS A 99 27.79 4.79 -4.58
N ILE A 100 27.26 5.68 -5.43
CA ILE A 100 26.13 5.46 -6.35
C ILE A 100 24.75 5.16 -5.70
N THR A 101 23.98 6.23 -5.46
CA THR A 101 22.59 6.24 -4.99
C THR A 101 21.60 5.72 -6.02
N GLY A 102 20.62 4.94 -5.52
CA GLY A 102 19.31 4.83 -6.12
C GLY A 102 19.13 3.77 -7.20
N LYS A 103 18.89 2.49 -6.81
CA LYS A 103 18.40 1.48 -7.76
C LYS A 103 17.13 1.97 -8.48
N ASP A 104 16.24 2.67 -7.77
CA ASP A 104 14.99 3.22 -8.33
C ASP A 104 15.19 4.50 -9.13
N LYS A 105 16.11 5.39 -8.74
CA LYS A 105 16.53 6.52 -9.59
C LYS A 105 17.20 6.05 -10.88
N LYS A 106 18.00 4.98 -10.85
CA LYS A 106 18.63 4.41 -12.07
C LYS A 106 17.59 3.78 -12.99
N LYS A 107 16.50 3.20 -12.45
CA LYS A 107 15.43 2.60 -13.26
C LYS A 107 14.36 3.61 -13.68
N GLY A 108 14.35 4.84 -13.14
CA GLY A 108 13.34 5.85 -13.47
C GLY A 108 11.94 5.46 -13.01
N LYS A 109 11.82 4.72 -11.89
CA LYS A 109 10.51 4.32 -11.33
C LYS A 109 9.69 5.51 -10.89
N ALA A 110 8.40 5.49 -11.19
CA ALA A 110 7.42 6.46 -10.74
C ALA A 110 6.91 6.09 -9.34
N THR A 111 7.59 6.56 -8.28
CA THR A 111 7.20 6.36 -6.88
C THR A 111 6.63 7.62 -6.26
N LEU A 112 5.89 7.49 -5.14
CA LEU A 112 5.43 8.67 -4.39
C LEU A 112 6.60 9.49 -3.84
N ILE A 113 7.73 8.87 -3.52
CA ILE A 113 8.93 9.60 -3.07
C ILE A 113 9.56 10.39 -4.22
N SER A 114 9.62 9.82 -5.42
CA SER A 114 10.16 10.56 -6.59
C SER A 114 9.30 11.77 -6.95
N LEU A 115 7.99 11.70 -6.69
CA LEU A 115 7.04 12.78 -6.98
C LEU A 115 6.97 13.84 -5.87
N LEU A 116 6.89 13.42 -4.61
CA LEU A 116 6.62 14.32 -3.48
C LEU A 116 7.89 14.78 -2.77
N GLY A 117 8.98 14.04 -2.92
CA GLY A 117 10.18 14.13 -2.10
C GLY A 117 10.03 13.41 -0.76
N TYR A 118 11.17 13.05 -0.16
CA TYR A 118 11.25 12.19 1.02
C TYR A 118 10.41 12.70 2.22
N GLN A 119 10.56 13.98 2.59
CA GLN A 119 9.86 14.53 3.75
C GLN A 119 8.33 14.59 3.56
N ASN A 120 7.86 14.92 2.35
CA ASN A 120 6.42 14.95 2.08
C ASN A 120 5.84 13.52 1.96
N ALA A 121 6.63 12.54 1.53
CA ALA A 121 6.20 11.14 1.54
C ALA A 121 6.00 10.63 2.98
N ILE A 122 6.87 10.99 3.93
CA ILE A 122 6.68 10.69 5.36
C ILE A 122 5.38 11.33 5.87
N LYS A 123 5.19 12.65 5.66
CA LYS A 123 3.96 13.33 6.07
C LYS A 123 2.71 12.71 5.44
N TYR A 124 2.83 12.19 4.24
CA TYR A 124 1.72 11.52 3.56
C TYR A 124 1.43 10.14 4.17
N SER A 125 2.46 9.37 4.53
CA SER A 125 2.29 8.09 5.23
C SER A 125 1.63 8.27 6.61
N ASP A 126 2.01 9.31 7.37
CA ASP A 126 1.38 9.63 8.66
C ASP A 126 -0.12 9.97 8.49
N LYS A 127 -0.49 10.71 7.44
CA LYS A 127 -1.89 11.01 7.12
C LYS A 127 -2.68 9.74 6.80
N ILE A 128 -2.09 8.80 6.04
CA ILE A 128 -2.74 7.51 5.73
C ILE A 128 -2.92 6.70 7.01
N LYS A 129 -1.89 6.58 7.85
CA LYS A 129 -1.97 5.90 9.15
C LYS A 129 -3.08 6.49 10.01
N PHE A 130 -3.11 7.81 10.18
CA PHE A 130 -4.16 8.48 10.96
C PHE A 130 -5.56 8.16 10.40
N LYS A 131 -5.72 8.21 9.07
CA LYS A 131 -7.00 7.86 8.42
C LYS A 131 -7.41 6.42 8.70
N ILE A 132 -6.48 5.46 8.60
CA ILE A 132 -6.76 4.03 8.88
C ILE A 132 -7.30 3.88 10.31
N ILE A 133 -6.60 4.42 11.31
CA ILE A 133 -7.00 4.34 12.72
C ILE A 133 -8.35 5.03 12.96
N LYS A 134 -8.52 6.22 12.43
CA LYS A 134 -9.77 6.98 12.54
C LYS A 134 -10.95 6.21 11.96
N ASP A 135 -10.79 5.63 10.77
CA ASP A 135 -11.87 4.88 10.12
C ASP A 135 -12.13 3.55 10.83
N PHE A 136 -11.09 2.85 11.30
CA PHE A 136 -11.22 1.61 12.06
C PHE A 136 -11.98 1.83 13.37
N ASN A 137 -11.69 2.90 14.12
CA ASN A 137 -12.33 3.22 15.39
C ASN A 137 -13.83 3.59 15.28
N LYS A 138 -14.34 3.84 14.05
CA LYS A 138 -15.79 4.03 13.84
C LYS A 138 -16.57 2.71 13.91
N HIS A 139 -15.89 1.58 13.71
CA HIS A 139 -16.51 0.25 13.59
C HIS A 139 -15.99 -0.75 14.62
N CYS A 140 -14.84 -0.50 15.22
CA CYS A 140 -14.18 -1.40 16.15
C CYS A 140 -13.76 -0.63 17.41
N SER A 141 -14.00 -1.21 18.57
CA SER A 141 -13.77 -0.57 19.88
C SER A 141 -12.30 -0.48 20.29
N ASN A 142 -11.43 -1.28 19.69
CA ASN A 142 -10.00 -1.33 20.04
C ASN A 142 -9.12 -1.43 18.80
N SER A 143 -8.25 -0.45 18.62
CA SER A 143 -7.28 -0.38 17.51
C SER A 143 -5.81 -0.50 17.96
N ASN A 144 -5.52 -0.91 19.20
CA ASN A 144 -4.15 -0.93 19.71
C ASN A 144 -3.24 -1.82 18.85
N ASN A 145 -3.62 -3.07 18.62
CA ASN A 145 -2.84 -4.00 17.79
C ASN A 145 -2.67 -3.49 16.35
N LEU A 146 -3.72 -2.87 15.79
CA LEU A 146 -3.62 -2.26 14.47
C LEU A 146 -2.63 -1.10 14.49
N ASN A 147 -2.69 -0.23 15.49
CA ASN A 147 -1.77 0.89 15.61
C ASN A 147 -0.31 0.43 15.77
N GLU A 148 -0.06 -0.61 16.58
CA GLU A 148 1.27 -1.21 16.72
C GLU A 148 1.76 -1.80 15.39
N THR A 149 0.90 -2.52 14.67
CA THR A 149 1.23 -3.06 13.34
C THR A 149 1.58 -1.94 12.34
N LEU A 150 0.80 -0.85 12.30
CA LEU A 150 1.08 0.28 11.42
C LEU A 150 2.38 1.01 11.81
N ASN A 151 2.66 1.13 13.12
CA ASN A 151 3.94 1.66 13.61
C ASN A 151 5.09 0.78 13.14
N TYR A 152 4.98 -0.55 13.32
CA TYR A 152 6.01 -1.49 12.88
C TYR A 152 6.28 -1.38 11.37
N ILE A 153 5.21 -1.29 10.54
CA ILE A 153 5.36 -1.09 9.08
C ILE A 153 6.20 0.16 8.78
N LEU A 154 5.96 1.26 9.48
CA LEU A 154 6.65 2.54 9.24
C LEU A 154 8.06 2.61 9.83
N THR A 155 8.33 1.87 10.90
CA THR A 155 9.61 1.96 11.65
C THR A 155 10.56 0.79 11.39
N ARG A 156 10.10 -0.27 10.69
CA ARG A 156 10.93 -1.43 10.38
C ARG A 156 12.19 -1.01 9.61
N ASN A 157 13.30 -1.63 9.98
CA ASN A 157 14.56 -1.56 9.25
C ASN A 157 14.73 -2.86 8.46
N LYS A 158 15.23 -2.77 7.24
CA LYS A 158 15.72 -3.96 6.52
C LYS A 158 17.07 -4.35 7.05
#